data_1e5774e8ba1588523817aba216d36032
#
_entry.id   1e5774e8ba1588523817aba216d36032
#
_cell.length_a   1.000
_cell.length_b   1.000
_cell.length_c   1.000
_cell.angle_alpha   90.00
_cell.angle_beta   90.00
_cell.angle_gamma   90.00
#
_symmetry.space_group_name_H-M   'P 1'
#
loop_
_entity.id
_entity.type
_entity.pdbx_description
1 polymer ?
#
loop_
_entity_poly.entity_id
_entity_poly.type
_entity_poly.pdbx_seq_one_letter_code
_entity_poly.pdbx_strand_id
1 'polypeptide(L)'
;MIRHLLPALLALLPLPAVAAPMLITADRVWDGEAMHTGWQVLVDDGRIVAVGPNLAAPADAQRVALPGQTLLPGFIEGHSHLLLHPYDKVSWDDQVLKESEAYRVARAVVHAKATLLAGFTTVRDLGTEGAGNADVGLKRAINEGHVPGPRMIIAT
;
A
#
# COMPACT_ATOMS: atom_id res chain seq x y z
N MET A 1 -0.52 -39.70 50.25
CA MET A 1 0.29 -39.20 49.11
C MET A 1 -0.65 -38.81 47.98
N ILE A 2 -0.91 -37.52 47.84
CA ILE A 2 -1.82 -36.95 46.83
C ILE A 2 -0.96 -36.45 45.66
N ARG A 3 -1.05 -37.10 44.48
CA ARG A 3 -0.36 -36.71 43.25
C ARG A 3 -1.18 -35.65 42.56
N HIS A 4 -0.70 -34.40 42.60
CA HIS A 4 -1.27 -33.30 41.81
C HIS A 4 -0.88 -33.49 40.34
N LEU A 5 -1.86 -33.80 39.49
CA LEU A 5 -1.74 -33.74 38.04
C LEU A 5 -1.91 -32.26 37.63
N LEU A 6 -0.83 -31.61 37.19
CA LEU A 6 -0.91 -30.32 36.51
C LEU A 6 -1.47 -30.55 35.09
N PRO A 7 -2.52 -29.83 34.68
CA PRO A 7 -2.93 -29.86 33.28
C PRO A 7 -1.90 -29.07 32.44
N ALA A 8 -1.34 -29.71 31.42
CA ALA A 8 -0.52 -29.03 30.42
C ALA A 8 -1.42 -28.11 29.58
N LEU A 9 -1.28 -26.79 29.76
CA LEU A 9 -1.92 -25.80 28.94
C LEU A 9 -1.22 -25.73 27.57
N LEU A 10 -1.80 -26.38 26.56
CA LEU A 10 -1.30 -26.31 25.18
C LEU A 10 -1.57 -24.92 24.63
N ALA A 11 -0.55 -24.07 24.58
CA ALA A 11 -0.65 -22.74 23.97
C ALA A 11 -0.79 -22.92 22.45
N LEU A 12 -2.01 -22.66 21.91
CA LEU A 12 -2.22 -22.50 20.47
C LEU A 12 -1.50 -21.21 20.04
N LEU A 13 -0.36 -21.33 19.40
CA LEU A 13 0.28 -20.23 18.71
C LEU A 13 -0.57 -19.88 17.48
N PRO A 14 -0.92 -18.61 17.27
CA PRO A 14 -1.62 -18.21 16.04
C PRO A 14 -0.71 -18.48 14.84
N LEU A 15 -1.18 -19.29 13.89
CA LEU A 15 -0.52 -19.46 12.59
C LEU A 15 -0.64 -18.13 11.85
N PRO A 16 0.42 -17.69 11.14
CA PRO A 16 0.31 -16.52 10.26
C PRO A 16 -0.82 -16.77 9.25
N ALA A 17 -1.77 -15.85 9.17
CA ALA A 17 -2.81 -15.90 8.16
C ALA A 17 -2.16 -15.63 6.80
N VAL A 18 -2.02 -16.65 5.98
CA VAL A 18 -1.65 -16.52 4.57
C VAL A 18 -2.86 -15.88 3.87
N ALA A 19 -2.64 -14.78 3.15
CA ALA A 19 -3.71 -14.16 2.38
C ALA A 19 -4.19 -15.14 1.29
N ALA A 20 -5.52 -15.34 1.18
CA ALA A 20 -6.06 -16.19 0.14
C ALA A 20 -5.69 -15.66 -1.25
N PRO A 21 -5.42 -16.55 -2.22
CA PRO A 21 -5.19 -16.13 -3.60
C PRO A 21 -6.37 -15.30 -4.13
N MET A 22 -6.09 -14.38 -5.06
CA MET A 22 -7.10 -13.48 -5.62
C MET A 22 -7.05 -13.54 -7.15
N LEU A 23 -8.20 -13.85 -7.79
CA LEU A 23 -8.36 -13.73 -9.24
C LEU A 23 -9.14 -12.47 -9.56
N ILE A 24 -8.49 -11.52 -10.21
CA ILE A 24 -9.08 -10.25 -10.63
C ILE A 24 -9.46 -10.36 -12.11
N THR A 25 -10.70 -10.01 -12.43
CA THR A 25 -11.22 -9.96 -13.81
C THR A 25 -11.68 -8.54 -14.10
N ALA A 26 -11.18 -7.93 -15.17
CA ALA A 26 -11.58 -6.61 -15.65
C ALA A 26 -11.93 -6.68 -17.14
N ASP A 27 -12.65 -5.68 -17.67
CA ASP A 27 -12.93 -5.61 -19.10
C ASP A 27 -11.64 -5.49 -19.91
N ARG A 28 -10.68 -4.73 -19.38
CA ARG A 28 -9.36 -4.51 -20.00
C ARG A 28 -8.26 -4.62 -18.96
N VAL A 29 -7.14 -5.16 -19.38
CA VAL A 29 -5.91 -5.26 -18.57
C VAL A 29 -4.74 -4.72 -19.38
N TRP A 30 -4.01 -3.79 -18.83
CA TRP A 30 -2.72 -3.32 -19.33
C TRP A 30 -1.60 -4.10 -18.65
N ASP A 31 -0.80 -4.85 -19.41
CA ASP A 31 0.26 -5.71 -18.88
C ASP A 31 1.64 -5.02 -18.74
N GLY A 32 1.72 -3.76 -19.16
CA GLY A 32 2.96 -2.99 -19.25
C GLY A 32 3.40 -2.71 -20.68
N GLU A 33 2.90 -3.48 -21.65
CA GLU A 33 3.25 -3.38 -23.07
C GLU A 33 2.03 -3.19 -23.95
N ALA A 34 0.93 -3.89 -23.68
CA ALA A 34 -0.28 -3.89 -24.50
C ALA A 34 -1.56 -3.91 -23.66
N MET A 35 -2.66 -3.46 -24.29
CA MET A 35 -4.00 -3.55 -23.71
C MET A 35 -4.69 -4.83 -24.18
N HIS A 36 -5.18 -5.62 -23.23
CA HIS A 36 -5.86 -6.88 -23.49
C HIS A 36 -7.32 -6.84 -23.00
N THR A 37 -8.23 -7.37 -23.80
CA THR A 37 -9.64 -7.51 -23.43
C THR A 37 -9.89 -8.90 -22.85
N GLY A 38 -10.62 -8.95 -21.73
CA GLY A 38 -11.02 -10.21 -21.10
C GLY A 38 -9.87 -10.97 -20.41
N TRP A 39 -8.73 -10.33 -20.21
CA TRP A 39 -7.63 -10.91 -19.45
C TRP A 39 -7.91 -10.82 -17.94
N GLN A 40 -7.20 -11.65 -17.20
CA GLN A 40 -7.29 -11.79 -15.76
C GLN A 40 -5.90 -11.63 -15.13
N VAL A 41 -5.89 -11.29 -13.84
CA VAL A 41 -4.68 -11.24 -13.03
C VAL A 41 -4.88 -12.13 -11.81
N LEU A 42 -3.97 -13.08 -11.63
CA LEU A 42 -3.91 -13.93 -10.44
C LEU A 42 -2.85 -13.40 -9.50
N VAL A 43 -3.27 -13.11 -8.28
CA VAL A 43 -2.40 -12.67 -7.18
C VAL A 43 -2.36 -13.77 -6.12
N ASP A 44 -1.17 -14.13 -5.66
CA ASP A 44 -0.97 -15.06 -4.57
C ASP A 44 0.16 -14.54 -3.67
N ASP A 45 -0.01 -14.65 -2.37
CA ASP A 45 0.93 -14.13 -1.36
C ASP A 45 1.40 -12.68 -1.66
N GLY A 46 0.45 -11.81 -2.04
CA GLY A 46 0.72 -10.40 -2.35
C GLY A 46 1.52 -10.15 -3.64
N ARG A 47 1.68 -11.17 -4.50
CA ARG A 47 2.42 -11.08 -5.76
C ARG A 47 1.54 -11.45 -6.94
N ILE A 48 1.73 -10.78 -8.07
CA ILE A 48 1.15 -11.20 -9.35
C ILE A 48 1.90 -12.44 -9.80
N VAL A 49 1.18 -13.58 -9.88
CA VAL A 49 1.76 -14.86 -10.30
C VAL A 49 1.39 -15.23 -11.74
N ALA A 50 0.32 -14.66 -12.28
CA ALA A 50 -0.06 -14.84 -13.68
C ALA A 50 -0.91 -13.67 -14.19
N VAL A 51 -0.75 -13.35 -15.47
CA VAL A 51 -1.59 -12.42 -16.24
C VAL A 51 -1.91 -13.07 -17.57
N GLY A 52 -3.18 -13.11 -17.94
CA GLY A 52 -3.59 -13.75 -19.22
C GLY A 52 -5.07 -14.08 -19.29
N PRO A 53 -5.53 -14.67 -20.41
CA PRO A 53 -6.90 -15.13 -20.54
C PRO A 53 -7.10 -16.46 -19.81
N ASN A 54 -8.31 -16.68 -19.26
CA ASN A 54 -8.76 -17.97 -18.73
C ASN A 54 -7.79 -18.61 -17.71
N LEU A 55 -7.31 -17.83 -16.75
CA LEU A 55 -6.37 -18.32 -15.75
C LEU A 55 -7.01 -19.38 -14.85
N ALA A 56 -6.30 -20.49 -14.62
CA ALA A 56 -6.65 -21.45 -13.61
C ALA A 56 -6.33 -20.84 -12.24
N ALA A 57 -7.35 -20.66 -11.40
CA ALA A 57 -7.19 -20.17 -10.04
C ALA A 57 -7.53 -21.28 -9.03
N PRO A 58 -6.88 -21.29 -7.84
CA PRO A 58 -7.26 -22.18 -6.74
C PRO A 58 -8.77 -22.11 -6.43
N ALA A 59 -9.34 -23.19 -5.91
CA ALA A 59 -10.79 -23.24 -5.63
C ALA A 59 -11.21 -22.27 -4.52
N ASP A 60 -10.32 -21.96 -3.61
CA ASP A 60 -10.46 -21.00 -2.50
C ASP A 60 -10.07 -19.57 -2.86
N ALA A 61 -9.65 -19.30 -4.12
CA ALA A 61 -9.29 -17.97 -4.56
C ALA A 61 -10.49 -17.00 -4.48
N GLN A 62 -10.27 -15.85 -3.85
CA GLN A 62 -11.21 -14.73 -3.90
C GLN A 62 -11.34 -14.25 -5.34
N ARG A 63 -12.58 -14.10 -5.81
CA ARG A 63 -12.87 -13.59 -7.16
C ARG A 63 -13.31 -12.14 -7.09
N VAL A 64 -12.59 -11.25 -7.78
CA VAL A 64 -12.89 -9.81 -7.86
C VAL A 64 -13.24 -9.48 -9.31
N ALA A 65 -14.49 -9.09 -9.54
CA ALA A 65 -14.94 -8.65 -10.86
C ALA A 65 -15.02 -7.11 -10.90
N LEU A 66 -14.44 -6.54 -11.94
CA LEU A 66 -14.35 -5.09 -12.17
C LEU A 66 -14.97 -4.76 -13.55
N PRO A 67 -16.31 -4.88 -13.71
CA PRO A 67 -16.98 -4.62 -14.98
C PRO A 67 -16.85 -3.13 -15.37
N GLY A 68 -16.63 -2.88 -16.65
CA GLY A 68 -16.46 -1.53 -17.20
C GLY A 68 -15.10 -0.90 -16.91
N GLN A 69 -14.22 -1.56 -16.17
CA GLN A 69 -12.94 -0.99 -15.71
C GLN A 69 -11.74 -1.51 -16.51
N THR A 70 -10.68 -0.72 -16.44
CA THR A 70 -9.36 -1.12 -16.94
C THR A 70 -8.45 -1.33 -15.75
N LEU A 71 -7.87 -2.52 -15.63
CA LEU A 71 -6.86 -2.83 -14.63
C LEU A 71 -5.48 -2.44 -15.15
N LEU A 72 -4.74 -1.73 -14.32
CA LEU A 72 -3.39 -1.21 -14.61
C LEU A 72 -2.46 -1.60 -13.47
N PRO A 73 -1.15 -1.72 -13.70
CA PRO A 73 -0.17 -1.67 -12.62
C PRO A 73 -0.32 -0.38 -11.82
N GLY A 74 -0.03 -0.42 -10.52
CA GLY A 74 -0.05 0.78 -9.68
C GLY A 74 0.91 1.84 -10.21
N PHE A 75 0.48 3.11 -10.19
CA PHE A 75 1.27 4.24 -10.65
C PHE A 75 2.47 4.48 -9.73
N ILE A 76 3.53 5.06 -10.31
CA ILE A 76 4.73 5.48 -9.62
C ILE A 76 4.85 7.00 -9.73
N GLU A 77 4.90 7.70 -8.59
CA GLU A 77 5.20 9.13 -8.54
C GLU A 77 6.69 9.31 -8.26
N GLY A 78 7.40 9.89 -9.22
CA GLY A 78 8.86 10.06 -9.15
C GLY A 78 9.33 11.32 -8.40
N HIS A 79 8.43 12.26 -8.08
CA HIS A 79 8.74 13.51 -7.41
C HIS A 79 7.60 13.91 -6.48
N SER A 80 7.69 13.53 -5.21
CA SER A 80 6.67 13.76 -4.20
C SER A 80 7.25 14.42 -2.95
N HIS A 81 6.40 15.16 -2.24
CA HIS A 81 6.65 15.72 -0.91
C HIS A 81 5.40 15.49 -0.06
N LEU A 82 5.26 14.31 0.54
CA LEU A 82 4.04 13.93 1.27
C LEU A 82 3.76 14.79 2.51
N LEU A 83 4.79 15.46 3.04
CA LEU A 83 4.67 16.35 4.20
C LEU A 83 4.23 17.77 3.83
N LEU A 84 4.03 18.08 2.55
CA LEU A 84 3.63 19.39 2.07
C LEU A 84 2.23 19.37 1.46
N HIS A 85 1.52 20.48 1.55
CA HIS A 85 0.40 20.79 0.68
C HIS A 85 0.90 21.25 -0.70
N PRO A 86 0.09 21.13 -1.76
CA PRO A 86 0.31 21.84 -3.00
C PRO A 86 0.46 23.35 -2.75
N TYR A 87 1.41 23.99 -3.42
CA TYR A 87 1.75 25.40 -3.16
C TYR A 87 0.66 26.39 -3.60
N ASP A 88 -0.30 25.96 -4.40
CA ASP A 88 -1.52 26.70 -4.73
C ASP A 88 -2.56 26.71 -3.59
N LYS A 89 -2.39 25.85 -2.59
CA LYS A 89 -3.26 25.77 -1.40
C LYS A 89 -2.66 26.50 -0.21
N VAL A 90 -1.38 26.25 0.06
CA VAL A 90 -0.65 26.88 1.17
C VAL A 90 0.75 27.21 0.67
N SER A 91 1.20 28.45 0.92
CA SER A 91 2.54 28.88 0.47
C SER A 91 3.64 28.02 1.10
N TRP A 92 4.78 27.90 0.43
CA TRP A 92 5.94 27.19 0.96
C TRP A 92 6.41 27.77 2.31
N ASP A 93 6.50 29.09 2.41
CA ASP A 93 6.93 29.79 3.62
C ASP A 93 6.04 29.47 4.82
N ASP A 94 4.74 29.43 4.62
CA ASP A 94 3.78 29.12 5.69
C ASP A 94 3.96 27.69 6.17
N GLN A 95 4.13 26.74 5.26
CA GLN A 95 4.27 25.34 5.60
C GLN A 95 5.61 25.02 6.29
N VAL A 96 6.71 25.57 5.75
CA VAL A 96 8.05 25.20 6.17
C VAL A 96 8.51 26.00 7.38
N LEU A 97 8.13 27.27 7.48
CA LEU A 97 8.63 28.18 8.51
C LEU A 97 7.67 28.38 9.71
N LYS A 98 6.38 28.06 9.55
CA LYS A 98 5.35 28.35 10.56
C LYS A 98 4.63 27.12 11.10
N GLU A 99 4.47 26.06 10.30
CA GLU A 99 3.79 24.85 10.76
C GLU A 99 4.71 23.97 11.59
N SER A 100 4.20 23.39 12.66
CA SER A 100 4.96 22.44 13.46
C SER A 100 5.19 21.12 12.71
N GLU A 101 6.31 20.45 12.98
CA GLU A 101 6.61 19.13 12.43
C GLU A 101 5.49 18.12 12.74
N ALA A 102 4.98 18.11 13.97
CA ALA A 102 3.91 17.19 14.37
C ALA A 102 2.63 17.38 13.55
N TYR A 103 2.26 18.62 13.23
CA TYR A 103 1.12 18.92 12.37
C TYR A 103 1.37 18.41 10.94
N ARG A 104 2.56 18.66 10.40
CA ARG A 104 2.94 18.21 9.05
C ARG A 104 2.96 16.69 8.93
N VAL A 105 3.44 15.98 9.97
CA VAL A 105 3.39 14.49 10.02
C VAL A 105 1.95 13.99 10.04
N ALA A 106 1.07 14.56 10.88
CA ALA A 106 -0.33 14.17 10.92
C ALA A 106 -1.03 14.34 9.55
N ARG A 107 -0.74 15.45 8.86
CA ARG A 107 -1.22 15.70 7.50
C ARG A 107 -0.64 14.70 6.50
N ALA A 108 0.64 14.36 6.59
CA ALA A 108 1.30 13.42 5.69
C ALA A 108 0.66 12.03 5.71
N VAL A 109 0.12 11.59 6.84
CA VAL A 109 -0.66 10.34 6.95
C VAL A 109 -1.90 10.40 6.04
N VAL A 110 -2.60 11.53 6.03
CA VAL A 110 -3.78 11.74 5.18
C VAL A 110 -3.37 11.78 3.70
N HIS A 111 -2.28 12.48 3.38
CA HIS A 111 -1.75 12.56 2.01
C HIS A 111 -1.29 11.18 1.51
N ALA A 112 -0.57 10.40 2.31
CA ALA A 112 -0.13 9.06 1.94
C ALA A 112 -1.32 8.14 1.59
N LYS A 113 -2.37 8.17 2.42
CA LYS A 113 -3.60 7.42 2.14
C LYS A 113 -4.28 7.90 0.86
N ALA A 114 -4.42 9.21 0.68
CA ALA A 114 -5.05 9.79 -0.53
C ALA A 114 -4.27 9.43 -1.80
N THR A 115 -2.94 9.50 -1.75
CA THR A 115 -2.04 9.11 -2.84
C THR A 115 -2.20 7.65 -3.22
N LEU A 116 -2.24 6.73 -2.23
CA LEU A 116 -2.49 5.31 -2.47
C LEU A 116 -3.86 5.08 -3.11
N LEU A 117 -4.91 5.72 -2.60
CA LEU A 117 -6.28 5.56 -3.12
C LEU A 117 -6.47 6.19 -4.50
N ALA A 118 -5.62 7.13 -4.90
CA ALA A 118 -5.55 7.67 -6.26
C ALA A 118 -4.83 6.74 -7.25
N GLY A 119 -4.32 5.57 -6.79
CA GLY A 119 -3.67 4.57 -7.61
C GLY A 119 -2.14 4.64 -7.64
N PHE A 120 -1.53 5.56 -6.91
CA PHE A 120 -0.07 5.63 -6.78
C PHE A 120 0.39 4.66 -5.68
N THR A 121 0.91 3.52 -6.09
CA THR A 121 1.36 2.46 -5.17
C THR A 121 2.81 2.61 -4.74
N THR A 122 3.57 3.47 -5.42
CA THR A 122 4.95 3.81 -5.10
C THR A 122 5.18 5.30 -5.30
N VAL A 123 5.88 5.94 -4.34
CA VAL A 123 6.30 7.34 -4.45
C VAL A 123 7.78 7.47 -4.14
N ARG A 124 8.45 8.36 -4.85
CA ARG A 124 9.76 8.87 -4.46
C ARG A 124 9.57 10.21 -3.78
N ASP A 125 9.69 10.22 -2.44
CA ASP A 125 9.65 11.44 -1.65
C ASP A 125 11.03 12.10 -1.64
N LEU A 126 11.10 13.33 -2.10
CA LEU A 126 12.36 14.06 -2.29
C LEU A 126 12.75 14.91 -1.08
N GLY A 127 12.13 14.65 0.05
CA GLY A 127 12.51 15.24 1.32
C GLY A 127 11.39 16.03 2.00
N THR A 128 11.62 16.32 3.27
CA THR A 128 10.60 16.87 4.17
C THR A 128 10.51 18.39 4.12
N GLU A 129 11.50 19.06 3.54
CA GLU A 129 11.60 20.52 3.49
C GLU A 129 11.37 21.15 4.89
N GLY A 130 12.29 20.85 5.82
CA GLY A 130 12.29 21.42 7.15
C GLY A 130 11.57 20.64 8.25
N ALA A 131 11.04 19.43 7.96
CA ALA A 131 10.49 18.54 8.99
C ALA A 131 11.47 17.40 9.38
N GLY A 132 12.78 17.66 9.38
CA GLY A 132 13.79 16.68 9.78
C GLY A 132 13.65 15.34 9.06
N ASN A 133 13.70 14.23 9.79
CA ASN A 133 13.56 12.87 9.27
C ASN A 133 12.13 12.31 9.38
N ALA A 134 11.11 13.17 9.28
CA ALA A 134 9.72 12.75 9.45
C ALA A 134 9.24 11.78 8.35
N ASP A 135 9.80 11.86 7.14
CA ASP A 135 9.58 10.91 6.04
C ASP A 135 10.07 9.49 6.36
N VAL A 136 11.18 9.36 7.11
CA VAL A 136 11.67 8.06 7.62
C VAL A 136 10.64 7.44 8.55
N GLY A 137 10.07 8.26 9.47
CA GLY A 137 9.02 7.84 10.38
C GLY A 137 7.75 7.42 9.65
N LEU A 138 7.30 8.21 8.68
CA LEU A 138 6.12 7.91 7.85
C LEU A 138 6.31 6.61 7.05
N LYS A 139 7.44 6.47 6.37
CA LYS A 139 7.79 5.24 5.64
C LYS A 139 7.77 4.02 6.54
N ARG A 140 8.35 4.13 7.74
CA ARG A 140 8.36 3.05 8.73
C ARG A 140 6.93 2.69 9.15
N ALA A 141 6.10 3.67 9.49
CA ALA A 141 4.70 3.45 9.90
C ALA A 141 3.87 2.77 8.80
N ILE A 142 4.11 3.12 7.53
CA ILE A 142 3.47 2.45 6.38
C ILE A 142 3.96 1.00 6.26
N ASN A 143 5.27 0.76 6.34
CA ASN A 143 5.85 -0.58 6.20
C ASN A 143 5.43 -1.53 7.32
N GLU A 144 5.23 -1.00 8.54
CA GLU A 144 4.74 -1.76 9.70
C GLU A 144 3.20 -1.90 9.72
N GLY A 145 2.50 -1.30 8.74
CA GLY A 145 1.04 -1.40 8.63
C GLY A 145 0.26 -0.54 9.63
N HIS A 146 0.90 0.40 10.29
CA HIS A 146 0.23 1.32 11.22
C HIS A 146 -0.65 2.33 10.50
N VAL A 147 -0.25 2.75 9.31
CA VAL A 147 -1.00 3.69 8.48
C VAL A 147 -1.01 3.23 7.01
N PRO A 148 -2.10 3.44 6.25
CA PRO A 148 -2.14 3.15 4.83
C PRO A 148 -1.33 4.17 4.03
N GLY A 149 -0.58 3.70 3.04
CA GLY A 149 0.19 4.56 2.15
C GLY A 149 0.90 3.77 1.06
N PRO A 150 1.49 4.46 0.07
CA PRO A 150 2.29 3.83 -0.98
C PRO A 150 3.63 3.36 -0.43
N ARG A 151 4.31 2.49 -1.17
CA ARG A 151 5.74 2.21 -0.94
C ARG A 151 6.52 3.51 -1.12
N MET A 152 7.29 3.89 -0.10
CA MET A 152 8.10 5.12 -0.14
C MET A 152 9.57 4.83 -0.44
N ILE A 153 10.12 5.53 -1.44
CA ILE A 153 11.55 5.72 -1.65
C ILE A 153 11.84 7.14 -1.17
N ILE A 154 12.69 7.30 -0.18
CA ILE A 154 12.97 8.60 0.43
C ILE A 154 14.39 9.05 0.11
N ALA A 155 14.60 10.36 0.02
CA ALA A 155 15.89 10.98 -0.31
C ALA A 155 16.65 11.50 0.91
N THR A 156 16.09 11.38 2.12
CA THR A 156 16.71 11.82 3.38
C THR A 156 17.58 10.73 3.98
#